data_db6ff9b9860bd3305ce06fc25012e783
#
_entry.id   db6ff9b9860bd3305ce06fc25012e783
#
_cell.length_a   1.000
_cell.length_b   1.000
_cell.length_c   1.000
_cell.angle_alpha   90.00
_cell.angle_beta   90.00
_cell.angle_gamma   90.00
#
_symmetry.space_group_name_H-M   'P 1'
#
loop_
_entity.id
_entity.type
_entity.pdbx_description
1 polymer ?
#
loop_
_entity_poly.entity_id
_entity_poly.type
_entity_poly.pdbx_seq_one_letter_code
_entity_poly.pdbx_strand_id
1 'polypeptide(L)'
;MCSIAGFFNPNIIPDQEKSRRILTAMNKCQCHRGPDEEDIIQAGGCGMAHTRLSIRDISRGHQPMKINKNGNNYYIVYNGEIYNHKELKNKLTS
;
A
#
# COMPACT_ATOMS: atom_id res chain seq x y z
N MET A 1 -7.52 11.20 -6.66
CA MET A 1 -6.70 10.12 -7.22
C MET A 1 -5.66 9.68 -6.20
N CYS A 2 -5.53 8.40 -5.97
CA CYS A 2 -4.53 7.88 -5.04
C CYS A 2 -3.12 7.93 -5.63
N SER A 3 -2.12 7.69 -4.81
CA SER A 3 -0.75 7.53 -5.28
C SER A 3 0.00 6.48 -4.47
N ILE A 4 0.97 5.88 -5.10
CA ILE A 4 1.81 4.85 -4.50
C ILE A 4 3.28 5.19 -4.69
N ALA A 5 4.09 4.78 -3.72
CA ALA A 5 5.54 4.87 -3.80
C ALA A 5 6.15 3.73 -2.99
N GLY A 6 7.43 3.48 -3.20
CA GLY A 6 8.08 2.43 -2.44
C GLY A 6 9.51 2.19 -2.88
N PHE A 7 10.12 1.24 -2.20
CA PHE A 7 11.46 0.78 -2.54
C PHE A 7 11.60 -0.70 -2.23
N PHE A 8 12.57 -1.33 -2.84
CA PHE A 8 12.91 -2.72 -2.56
C PHE A 8 14.43 -2.88 -2.56
N ASN A 9 15.00 -3.24 -1.43
CA ASN A 9 16.43 -3.48 -1.30
C ASN A 9 16.69 -4.66 -0.37
N PRO A 10 16.72 -5.89 -0.92
CA PRO A 10 16.85 -7.10 -0.11
C PRO A 10 18.24 -7.30 0.49
N ASN A 11 19.24 -6.55 0.04
CA ASN A 11 20.64 -6.74 0.44
C ASN A 11 21.06 -5.83 1.60
N ILE A 12 20.19 -4.94 2.04
CA ILE A 12 20.47 -4.03 3.16
C ILE A 12 19.65 -4.45 4.36
N ILE A 13 20.29 -4.57 5.53
CA ILE A 13 19.58 -4.72 6.80
C ILE A 13 18.82 -3.42 7.01
N PRO A 14 17.47 -3.46 7.07
CA PRO A 14 16.69 -2.24 7.12
C PRO A 14 16.89 -1.51 8.46
N ASP A 15 17.32 -0.26 8.36
CA ASP A 15 17.15 0.70 9.42
C ASP A 15 15.70 1.15 9.37
N GLN A 16 14.89 0.67 10.30
CA GLN A 16 13.44 0.93 10.28
C GLN A 16 13.12 2.42 10.38
N GLU A 17 13.86 3.15 11.18
CA GLU A 17 13.62 4.58 11.31
C GLU A 17 13.96 5.34 10.03
N LYS A 18 15.08 5.02 9.39
CA LYS A 18 15.47 5.62 8.11
C LYS A 18 14.46 5.29 7.03
N SER A 19 14.02 4.05 6.94
CA SER A 19 13.01 3.63 5.99
C SER A 19 11.70 4.38 6.20
N ARG A 20 11.28 4.53 7.45
CA ARG A 20 10.07 5.29 7.80
C ARG A 20 10.17 6.74 7.36
N ARG A 21 11.31 7.39 7.57
CA ARG A 21 11.54 8.77 7.13
C ARG A 21 11.45 8.90 5.61
N ILE A 22 12.05 7.96 4.90
CA ILE A 22 12.02 7.95 3.43
C ILE A 22 10.57 7.80 2.93
N LEU A 23 9.84 6.84 3.47
CA LEU A 23 8.45 6.60 3.06
C LEU A 23 7.53 7.77 3.42
N THR A 24 7.73 8.37 4.58
CA THR A 24 6.99 9.56 4.99
C THR A 24 7.27 10.74 4.05
N ALA A 25 8.53 10.93 3.66
CA ALA A 25 8.90 11.96 2.70
C ALA A 25 8.30 11.70 1.31
N MET A 26 8.26 10.44 0.88
CA MET A 26 7.60 10.06 -0.36
C MET A 26 6.11 10.41 -0.33
N ASN A 27 5.42 10.12 0.77
CA ASN A 27 4.01 10.46 0.93
C ASN A 27 3.79 11.98 0.91
N LYS A 28 4.67 12.75 1.52
CA LYS A 28 4.58 14.22 1.46
C LYS A 28 4.69 14.74 0.04
N CYS A 29 5.54 14.15 -0.77
CA CYS A 29 5.69 14.54 -2.17
C CYS A 29 4.45 14.27 -3.01
N GLN A 30 3.61 13.33 -2.61
CA GLN A 30 2.44 12.89 -3.37
C GLN A 30 1.10 13.13 -2.67
N CYS A 31 1.08 13.79 -1.51
CA CYS A 31 -0.14 13.97 -0.72
C CYS A 31 -1.22 14.79 -1.44
N HIS A 32 -0.84 15.64 -2.39
CA HIS A 32 -1.78 16.40 -3.20
C HIS A 32 -2.68 15.50 -4.06
N ARG A 33 -2.28 14.27 -4.32
CA ARG A 33 -3.04 13.31 -5.10
C ARG A 33 -4.02 12.49 -4.27
N GLY A 34 -3.79 12.39 -2.96
CA GLY A 34 -4.62 11.63 -2.05
C GLY A 34 -4.55 12.20 -0.64
N PRO A 35 -5.22 13.33 -0.37
CA PRO A 35 -5.07 14.01 0.92
C PRO A 35 -5.88 13.41 2.06
N ASP A 36 -6.77 12.46 1.81
CA ASP A 36 -7.70 11.95 2.83
C ASP A 36 -7.04 10.99 3.80
N GLU A 37 -6.14 10.15 3.32
CA GLU A 37 -5.39 9.22 4.15
C GLU A 37 -3.99 9.04 3.59
N GLU A 38 -3.04 8.79 4.50
CA GLU A 38 -1.71 8.35 4.11
C GLU A 38 -1.23 7.29 5.08
N ASP A 39 -0.49 6.32 4.60
CA ASP A 39 0.12 5.31 5.44
C ASP A 39 1.35 4.72 4.76
N ILE A 40 2.16 4.05 5.58
CA ILE A 40 3.38 3.39 5.13
C ILE A 40 3.46 2.01 5.74
N ILE A 41 4.21 1.14 5.09
CA ILE A 41 4.51 -0.18 5.63
C ILE A 41 5.95 -0.55 5.32
N GLN A 42 6.58 -1.24 6.24
CA GLN A 42 7.94 -1.74 6.09
C GLN A 42 7.97 -3.23 6.39
N ALA A 43 8.60 -3.99 5.52
CA ALA A 43 8.75 -5.42 5.73
C ALA A 43 10.06 -5.88 5.07
N GLY A 44 11.04 -6.30 5.89
CA GLY A 44 12.35 -6.68 5.37
C GLY A 44 13.00 -5.54 4.60
N GLY A 45 13.46 -5.80 3.39
CA GLY A 45 14.06 -4.78 2.52
C GLY A 45 13.05 -4.01 1.67
N CYS A 46 11.76 -4.13 1.96
CA CYS A 46 10.69 -3.50 1.18
C CYS A 46 9.99 -2.41 1.98
N GLY A 47 9.72 -1.30 1.35
CA GLY A 47 8.89 -0.24 1.91
C GLY A 47 7.82 0.17 0.91
N MET A 48 6.60 0.40 1.38
CA MET A 48 5.47 0.85 0.57
C MET A 48 4.81 2.05 1.22
N ALA A 49 4.41 3.00 0.40
CA ALA A 49 3.71 4.21 0.83
C ALA A 49 2.48 4.41 -0.05
N HIS A 50 1.42 4.94 0.55
CA HIS A 50 0.17 5.17 -0.14
C HIS A 50 -0.49 6.45 0.38
N THR A 51 -1.00 7.25 -0.53
CA THR A 51 -1.89 8.36 -0.22
C THR A 51 -3.23 8.10 -0.89
N ARG A 52 -4.32 8.43 -0.20
CA ARG A 52 -5.65 8.04 -0.64
C ARG A 52 -6.57 9.23 -0.82
N LEU A 53 -7.26 9.25 -1.95
CA LEU A 53 -8.45 10.07 -2.16
C LEU A 53 -9.66 9.15 -2.02
N SER A 54 -10.44 9.33 -0.96
CA SER A 54 -11.55 8.45 -0.63
C SER A 54 -12.79 8.81 -1.41
N ILE A 55 -12.96 8.20 -2.59
CA ILE A 55 -14.16 8.38 -3.42
C ILE A 55 -15.21 7.34 -3.07
N ARG A 56 -14.79 6.12 -2.73
CA ARG A 56 -15.64 4.99 -2.38
C ARG A 56 -15.13 4.32 -1.13
N ASP A 57 -16.03 3.73 -0.36
CA ASP A 57 -15.74 2.86 0.79
C ASP A 57 -14.57 3.34 1.65
N ILE A 58 -14.78 4.44 2.32
CA ILE A 58 -13.77 5.08 3.17
C ILE A 58 -13.22 4.12 4.22
N SER A 59 -14.07 3.22 4.76
CA SER A 59 -13.69 2.34 5.87
C SER A 59 -12.90 1.11 5.44
N ARG A 60 -13.04 0.65 4.19
CA ARG A 60 -12.43 -0.60 3.71
C ARG A 60 -11.28 -0.42 2.74
N GLY A 61 -11.13 0.77 2.19
CA GLY A 61 -10.13 1.02 1.17
C GLY A 61 -8.77 1.43 1.70
N HIS A 62 -8.52 1.30 3.00
CA HIS A 62 -7.24 1.69 3.59
C HIS A 62 -6.08 0.85 3.02
N GLN A 63 -5.01 1.54 2.66
CA GLN A 63 -3.81 0.91 2.11
C GLN A 63 -2.56 1.49 2.79
N PRO A 64 -1.43 0.76 2.82
CA PRO A 64 -1.25 -0.58 2.27
C PRO A 64 -2.14 -1.61 2.95
N MET A 65 -2.64 -2.57 2.18
CA MET A 65 -3.39 -3.69 2.72
C MET A 65 -2.45 -4.82 3.08
N LYS A 66 -2.76 -5.49 4.20
CA LYS A 66 -1.99 -6.62 4.69
C LYS A 66 -2.89 -7.82 4.88
N ILE A 67 -2.44 -8.98 4.44
CA ILE A 67 -3.08 -10.26 4.74
C ILE A 67 -2.04 -11.26 5.21
N ASN A 68 -2.37 -12.04 6.24
CA ASN A 68 -1.57 -13.16 6.69
C ASN A 68 -2.23 -14.44 6.23
N LYS A 69 -1.46 -15.30 5.58
CA LYS A 69 -1.94 -16.61 5.13
C LYS A 69 -0.82 -17.63 5.29
N ASN A 70 -1.12 -18.72 6.02
CA ASN A 70 -0.17 -19.81 6.27
C ASN A 70 1.16 -19.33 6.89
N GLY A 71 1.09 -18.34 7.78
CA GLY A 71 2.27 -17.77 8.42
C GLY A 71 3.03 -16.74 7.60
N ASN A 72 2.60 -16.47 6.38
CA ASN A 72 3.21 -15.47 5.50
C ASN A 72 2.36 -14.20 5.42
N ASN A 73 3.02 -13.07 5.44
CA ASN A 73 2.38 -11.77 5.27
C ASN A 73 2.50 -11.30 3.82
N TYR A 74 1.38 -10.86 3.28
CA TYR A 74 1.30 -10.30 1.93
C TYR A 74 0.82 -8.86 2.03
N TYR A 75 1.43 -7.97 1.27
CA TYR A 75 1.13 -6.55 1.28
C TYR A 75 0.84 -6.07 -0.14
N ILE A 76 -0.12 -5.16 -0.28
CA ILE A 76 -0.43 -4.56 -1.56
C ILE A 76 -0.73 -3.08 -1.41
N VAL A 77 -0.24 -2.30 -2.36
CA VAL A 77 -0.70 -0.94 -2.62
C VAL A 77 -1.16 -0.87 -4.07
N TYR A 78 -2.25 -0.15 -4.33
CA TYR A 78 -2.86 -0.13 -5.63
C TYR A 78 -3.50 1.23 -5.91
N ASN A 79 -3.27 1.72 -7.11
CA ASN A 79 -3.92 2.93 -7.61
C ASN A 79 -4.66 2.59 -8.90
N GLY A 80 -5.98 2.46 -8.83
CA GLY A 80 -6.80 2.11 -9.97
C GLY A 80 -8.12 1.51 -9.57
N GLU A 81 -8.81 0.92 -10.54
CA GLU A 81 -10.08 0.24 -10.36
C GLU A 81 -10.10 -1.08 -11.11
N ILE A 82 -10.69 -2.10 -10.50
CA ILE A 82 -10.90 -3.40 -11.13
C ILE A 82 -12.39 -3.53 -11.42
N TYR A 83 -12.77 -3.26 -12.65
CA TYR A 83 -14.18 -3.17 -13.04
C TYR A 83 -14.90 -4.52 -13.02
N ASN A 84 -14.18 -5.61 -13.26
CA ASN A 84 -14.73 -6.96 -13.25
C ASN A 84 -14.44 -7.72 -11.96
N HIS A 85 -14.36 -7.01 -10.83
CA HIS A 85 -13.98 -7.60 -9.55
C HIS A 85 -14.90 -8.73 -9.10
N LYS A 86 -16.20 -8.66 -9.40
CA LYS A 86 -17.15 -9.72 -9.03
C LYS A 86 -16.86 -11.01 -9.79
N GLU A 87 -16.59 -10.91 -11.08
CA GLU A 87 -16.21 -12.06 -11.90
C GLU A 87 -14.92 -12.72 -11.42
N LEU A 88 -13.91 -11.90 -11.14
CA LEU A 88 -12.63 -12.39 -10.63
C LEU A 88 -12.78 -13.03 -9.27
N LYS A 89 -13.55 -12.45 -8.38
CA LYS A 89 -13.84 -13.02 -7.06
C LYS A 89 -14.47 -14.40 -7.19
N ASN A 90 -15.43 -14.58 -8.08
CA ASN A 90 -16.08 -15.87 -8.32
C ASN A 90 -15.08 -16.92 -8.82
N LYS A 91 -14.17 -16.55 -9.69
CA LYS A 91 -13.12 -17.47 -10.18
C LYS A 91 -12.15 -17.87 -9.07
N LEU A 92 -11.82 -16.94 -8.18
CA LEU A 92 -10.87 -17.20 -7.10
C LEU A 92 -11.46 -18.03 -5.96
N THR A 93 -12.77 -18.00 -5.79
CA THR A 93 -13.46 -18.70 -4.69
C THR A 93 -14.19 -19.98 -5.11
N SER A 94 -14.18 -20.28 -6.38
CA SER A 94 -14.82 -21.50 -6.91
C SER A 94 -13.97 -22.75 -6.73
#